data_d4df206e59a9941ae813bcc1c3d0bf44
#
_entry.id   d4df206e59a9941ae813bcc1c3d0bf44
#
_cell.length_a   1.000
_cell.length_b   1.000
_cell.length_c   1.000
_cell.angle_alpha   90.00
_cell.angle_beta   90.00
_cell.angle_gamma   90.00
#
_symmetry.space_group_name_H-M   'P 1'
#
loop_
_entity.id
_entity.type
_entity.pdbx_description
1 polymer ?
#
loop_
_entity_poly.entity_id
_entity_poly.type
_entity_poly.pdbx_seq_one_letter_code
_entity_poly.pdbx_strand_id
1 'polypeptide(L)'
;WTMALACSVPPLVGWSRYIPEGMQCSCGVDYYTRAEGFNNESFVIYMFTCHFMTPLTIIFFCYGRLLCAVKEAAAAQQESETTQRAEREVSRMVVIMVIAFLVCWVPYASVAWYIFLNQGSEFGPVFMTIPAFFAKSSAVYNPMIYICMNKQFRTCMIT
;
A
#
# COMPACT_ATOMS: atom_id res chain seq x y z
N TRP A 1 -5.56 -11.62 -8.32
CA TRP A 1 -4.73 -11.87 -9.49
C TRP A 1 -5.14 -11.01 -10.68
N THR A 2 -6.41 -10.87 -11.02
CA THR A 2 -6.89 -10.06 -12.15
C THR A 2 -6.41 -8.60 -12.07
N MET A 3 -6.53 -7.96 -10.90
CA MET A 3 -6.03 -6.60 -10.68
C MET A 3 -4.51 -6.52 -10.84
N ALA A 4 -3.78 -7.50 -10.32
CA ALA A 4 -2.33 -7.55 -10.45
C ALA A 4 -1.91 -7.65 -11.93
N LEU A 5 -2.57 -8.50 -12.71
CA LEU A 5 -2.32 -8.61 -14.16
C LEU A 5 -2.69 -7.32 -14.90
N ALA A 6 -3.83 -6.71 -14.59
CA ALA A 6 -4.23 -5.46 -15.20
C ALA A 6 -3.19 -4.33 -15.03
N CYS A 7 -2.47 -4.34 -13.92
CA CYS A 7 -1.45 -3.34 -13.63
C CYS A 7 -0.05 -3.72 -14.12
N SER A 8 0.28 -5.01 -14.27
CA SER A 8 1.62 -5.46 -14.63
C SER A 8 1.81 -5.78 -16.11
N VAL A 9 0.75 -6.13 -16.84
CA VAL A 9 0.82 -6.48 -18.26
C VAL A 9 0.97 -5.27 -19.19
N PRO A 10 0.35 -4.11 -18.97
CA PRO A 10 0.40 -3.00 -19.91
C PRO A 10 1.81 -2.60 -20.36
N PRO A 11 2.84 -2.53 -19.49
CA PRO A 11 4.20 -2.21 -19.93
C PRO A 11 4.82 -3.27 -20.87
N LEU A 12 4.31 -4.50 -20.85
CA LEU A 12 4.79 -5.56 -21.73
C LEU A 12 4.20 -5.45 -23.15
N VAL A 13 3.10 -4.72 -23.30
CA VAL A 13 2.39 -4.51 -24.57
C VAL A 13 2.51 -3.07 -25.11
N GLY A 14 3.43 -2.29 -24.56
CA GLY A 14 3.79 -0.96 -25.07
C GLY A 14 3.13 0.23 -24.40
N TRP A 15 2.35 0.04 -23.30
CA TRP A 15 1.87 1.16 -22.49
C TRP A 15 2.81 1.35 -21.31
N SER A 16 3.76 2.29 -21.43
CA SER A 16 4.95 2.44 -20.61
C SER A 16 5.95 1.28 -20.81
N ARG A 17 6.95 1.19 -19.95
CA ARG A 17 7.97 0.14 -19.96
C ARG A 17 8.57 -0.08 -18.58
N TYR A 18 9.18 -1.24 -18.38
CA TYR A 18 9.99 -1.51 -17.19
C TYR A 18 11.46 -1.16 -17.50
N ILE A 19 12.08 -0.45 -16.56
CA ILE A 19 13.50 -0.08 -16.62
C ILE A 19 14.18 -0.44 -15.32
N PRO A 20 15.51 -0.68 -15.33
CA PRO A 20 16.28 -0.78 -14.09
C PRO A 20 16.19 0.52 -13.29
N GLU A 21 15.97 0.42 -11.97
CA GLU A 21 15.84 1.57 -11.09
C GLU A 21 16.84 1.54 -9.93
N GLY A 22 17.14 2.72 -9.37
CA GLY A 22 18.01 2.88 -8.21
C GLY A 22 19.40 2.30 -8.46
N MET A 23 19.78 1.30 -7.66
CA MET A 23 21.07 0.61 -7.76
C MET A 23 21.15 -0.42 -8.91
N GLN A 24 20.22 -0.39 -9.85
CA GLN A 24 20.12 -1.32 -10.99
C GLN A 24 19.90 -2.80 -10.61
N CYS A 25 19.49 -3.05 -9.37
CA CYS A 25 19.21 -4.40 -8.84
C CYS A 25 17.75 -4.80 -8.97
N SER A 26 16.87 -3.88 -9.37
CA SER A 26 15.44 -4.14 -9.60
C SER A 26 14.93 -3.30 -10.76
N CYS A 27 13.84 -3.76 -11.38
CA CYS A 27 13.13 -3.02 -12.41
C CYS A 27 11.86 -2.41 -11.84
N GLY A 28 11.56 -1.20 -12.30
CA GLY A 28 10.33 -0.49 -11.99
C GLY A 28 9.75 0.15 -13.25
N VAL A 29 8.58 0.75 -13.11
CA VAL A 29 7.94 1.51 -14.18
C VAL A 29 8.77 2.76 -14.50
N ASP A 30 8.84 3.12 -15.78
CA ASP A 30 9.56 4.32 -16.23
C ASP A 30 8.75 5.59 -15.92
N TYR A 31 8.98 6.18 -14.76
CA TYR A 31 8.54 7.54 -14.42
C TYR A 31 9.68 8.57 -14.49
N TYR A 32 10.86 8.15 -15.00
CA TYR A 32 12.04 9.00 -15.13
C TYR A 32 12.09 9.75 -16.47
N THR A 33 11.55 9.15 -17.54
CA THR A 33 11.69 9.67 -18.90
C THR A 33 10.36 9.86 -19.62
N ARG A 34 10.33 10.83 -20.53
CA ARG A 34 9.24 11.03 -21.50
C ARG A 34 9.60 10.35 -22.82
N ALA A 35 9.67 9.01 -22.78
CA ALA A 35 9.98 8.25 -23.98
C ALA A 35 8.82 8.33 -25.00
N GLU A 36 9.11 8.77 -26.22
CA GLU A 36 8.11 8.83 -27.29
C GLU A 36 7.57 7.43 -27.59
N GLY A 37 6.26 7.34 -27.80
CA GLY A 37 5.57 6.10 -28.16
C GLY A 37 5.15 5.21 -26.99
N PHE A 38 5.61 5.45 -25.76
CA PHE A 38 5.28 4.62 -24.59
C PHE A 38 4.16 5.17 -23.68
N ASN A 39 3.80 6.44 -23.84
CA ASN A 39 2.76 7.10 -22.99
C ASN A 39 3.01 6.94 -21.48
N ASN A 40 4.25 7.08 -21.04
CA ASN A 40 4.65 6.89 -19.64
C ASN A 40 3.84 7.73 -18.67
N GLU A 41 3.48 8.97 -19.04
CA GLU A 41 2.73 9.88 -18.17
C GLU A 41 1.35 9.33 -17.81
N SER A 42 0.60 8.86 -18.80
CA SER A 42 -0.74 8.30 -18.55
C SER A 42 -0.67 7.02 -17.72
N PHE A 43 0.35 6.21 -17.93
CA PHE A 43 0.55 4.99 -17.16
C PHE A 43 0.95 5.25 -15.70
N VAL A 44 1.79 6.25 -15.44
CA VAL A 44 2.14 6.65 -14.06
C VAL A 44 0.91 7.11 -13.29
N ILE A 45 0.04 7.92 -13.91
CA ILE A 45 -1.23 8.35 -13.30
C ILE A 45 -2.16 7.14 -13.05
N TYR A 46 -2.27 6.23 -14.01
CA TYR A 46 -3.03 5.00 -13.87
C TYR A 46 -2.52 4.15 -12.69
N MET A 47 -1.22 3.92 -12.62
CA MET A 47 -0.59 3.15 -11.55
C MET A 47 -0.78 3.80 -10.17
N PHE A 48 -0.61 5.10 -10.06
CA PHE A 48 -0.85 5.82 -8.81
C PHE A 48 -2.31 5.68 -8.36
N THR A 49 -3.25 5.84 -9.28
CA THR A 49 -4.67 5.70 -8.98
C THR A 49 -5.00 4.26 -8.54
N CYS A 50 -4.55 3.25 -9.28
CA CYS A 50 -4.85 1.85 -9.00
C CYS A 50 -4.12 1.29 -7.77
N HIS A 51 -2.86 1.67 -7.55
CA HIS A 51 -2.02 1.08 -6.51
C HIS A 51 -1.95 1.88 -5.21
N PHE A 52 -2.26 3.16 -5.24
CA PHE A 52 -2.24 4.01 -4.05
C PHE A 52 -3.62 4.56 -3.69
N MET A 53 -4.27 5.30 -4.58
CA MET A 53 -5.55 5.95 -4.27
C MET A 53 -6.69 4.97 -4.07
N THR A 54 -6.82 3.96 -4.92
CA THR A 54 -7.91 2.97 -4.81
C THR A 54 -7.79 2.13 -3.54
N PRO A 55 -6.64 1.48 -3.22
CA PRO A 55 -6.48 0.78 -1.95
C PRO A 55 -6.70 1.67 -0.73
N LEU A 56 -6.18 2.89 -0.75
CA LEU A 56 -6.36 3.84 0.35
C LEU A 56 -7.83 4.17 0.59
N THR A 57 -8.59 4.43 -0.48
CA THR A 57 -10.04 4.69 -0.41
C THR A 57 -10.80 3.48 0.15
N ILE A 58 -10.48 2.27 -0.32
CA ILE A 58 -11.09 1.02 0.16
C ILE A 58 -10.76 0.82 1.65
N ILE A 59 -9.51 1.03 2.05
CA ILE A 59 -9.07 0.93 3.45
C ILE A 59 -9.89 1.86 4.34
N PHE A 60 -9.96 3.15 4.01
CA PHE A 60 -10.71 4.12 4.81
C PHE A 60 -12.21 3.82 4.82
N PHE A 61 -12.79 3.44 3.70
CA PHE A 61 -14.21 3.11 3.63
C PHE A 61 -14.53 1.85 4.45
N CYS A 62 -13.84 0.74 4.21
CA CYS A 62 -14.11 -0.53 4.88
C CYS A 62 -13.85 -0.47 6.37
N TYR A 63 -12.72 0.08 6.77
CA TYR A 63 -12.38 0.20 8.18
C TYR A 63 -13.22 1.26 8.90
N GLY A 64 -13.58 2.35 8.24
CA GLY A 64 -14.53 3.31 8.76
C GLY A 64 -15.89 2.66 9.06
N ARG A 65 -16.42 1.90 8.10
CA ARG A 65 -17.67 1.14 8.29
C ARG A 65 -17.55 0.09 9.39
N LEU A 66 -16.44 -0.64 9.45
CA LEU A 66 -16.19 -1.62 10.52
C LEU A 66 -16.19 -0.96 11.90
N LEU A 67 -15.48 0.15 12.07
CA LEU A 67 -15.43 0.87 13.34
C LEU A 67 -16.79 1.42 13.76
N CYS A 68 -17.59 1.92 12.82
CA CYS A 68 -18.96 2.36 13.12
C CYS A 68 -19.81 1.17 13.59
N ALA A 69 -19.80 0.06 12.87
CA ALA A 69 -20.58 -1.12 13.24
C ALA A 69 -20.18 -1.70 14.60
N VAL A 70 -18.88 -1.74 14.92
CA VAL A 70 -18.38 -2.21 16.23
C VAL A 70 -18.81 -1.26 17.34
N LYS A 71 -18.77 0.05 17.13
CA LYS A 71 -19.25 1.05 18.11
C LYS A 71 -20.76 0.96 18.34
N GLU A 72 -21.55 0.81 17.29
CA GLU A 72 -23.00 0.60 17.40
C GLU A 72 -23.33 -0.67 18.19
N ALA A 73 -22.63 -1.78 17.90
CA ALA A 73 -22.80 -3.02 18.65
C ALA A 73 -22.41 -2.89 20.13
N ALA A 74 -21.33 -2.18 20.45
CA ALA A 74 -20.89 -1.91 21.80
C ALA A 74 -21.89 -1.01 22.56
N ALA A 75 -22.48 -0.01 21.90
CA ALA A 75 -23.50 0.87 22.49
C ALA A 75 -24.82 0.12 22.76
N ALA A 76 -25.20 -0.82 21.89
CA ALA A 76 -26.41 -1.63 22.06
C ALA A 76 -26.28 -2.66 23.21
N GLN A 77 -25.05 -3.12 23.51
CA GLN A 77 -24.74 -4.08 24.58
C GLN A 77 -24.09 -3.39 25.79
N GLN A 78 -24.76 -2.43 26.36
CA GLN A 78 -24.25 -1.48 27.35
C GLN A 78 -23.65 -2.10 28.65
N GLU A 79 -23.70 -3.43 28.83
CA GLU A 79 -23.29 -4.11 30.07
C GLU A 79 -22.10 -5.08 29.93
N SER A 80 -21.55 -5.33 28.72
CA SER A 80 -20.49 -6.33 28.57
C SER A 80 -19.10 -5.68 28.41
N GLU A 81 -18.27 -5.74 29.45
CA GLU A 81 -16.85 -5.39 29.41
C GLU A 81 -16.09 -6.14 28.30
N THR A 82 -16.52 -7.36 27.97
CA THR A 82 -15.94 -8.19 26.91
C THR A 82 -16.12 -7.57 25.52
N THR A 83 -17.29 -7.01 25.22
CA THR A 83 -17.59 -6.35 23.95
C THR A 83 -16.80 -5.07 23.78
N GLN A 84 -16.72 -4.24 24.84
CA GLN A 84 -15.91 -3.01 24.81
C GLN A 84 -14.42 -3.30 24.64
N ARG A 85 -13.93 -4.38 25.23
CA ARG A 85 -12.54 -4.82 25.06
C ARG A 85 -12.27 -5.27 23.63
N ALA A 86 -13.17 -6.06 23.03
CA ALA A 86 -13.07 -6.49 21.64
C ALA A 86 -13.10 -5.30 20.66
N GLU A 87 -13.95 -4.31 20.90
CA GLU A 87 -13.99 -3.07 20.14
C GLU A 87 -12.63 -2.33 20.12
N ARG A 88 -12.05 -2.16 21.31
CA ARG A 88 -10.74 -1.49 21.45
C ARG A 88 -9.62 -2.27 20.74
N GLU A 89 -9.63 -3.59 20.84
CA GLU A 89 -8.63 -4.46 20.18
C GLU A 89 -8.74 -4.34 18.65
N VAL A 90 -9.95 -4.41 18.09
CA VAL A 90 -10.19 -4.24 16.64
C VAL A 90 -9.80 -2.84 16.17
N SER A 91 -10.25 -1.80 16.87
CA SER A 91 -9.95 -0.41 16.53
C SER A 91 -8.44 -0.14 16.50
N ARG A 92 -7.72 -0.64 17.49
CA ARG A 92 -6.26 -0.52 17.58
C ARG A 92 -5.57 -1.25 16.41
N MET A 93 -6.00 -2.45 16.09
CA MET A 93 -5.45 -3.24 14.97
C MET A 93 -5.65 -2.50 13.64
N VAL A 94 -6.84 -1.96 13.38
CA VAL A 94 -7.18 -1.19 12.18
C VAL A 94 -6.27 0.04 12.03
N VAL A 95 -6.11 0.82 13.10
CA VAL A 95 -5.24 2.02 13.07
C VAL A 95 -3.79 1.63 12.72
N ILE A 96 -3.27 0.56 13.30
CA ILE A 96 -1.91 0.10 13.02
C ILE A 96 -1.78 -0.38 11.56
N MET A 97 -2.77 -1.06 10.99
CA MET A 97 -2.77 -1.46 9.59
C MET A 97 -2.75 -0.26 8.63
N VAL A 98 -3.54 0.78 8.93
CA VAL A 98 -3.54 2.02 8.13
C VAL A 98 -2.19 2.72 8.20
N ILE A 99 -1.62 2.84 9.40
CA ILE A 99 -0.28 3.44 9.58
C ILE A 99 0.77 2.62 8.82
N ALA A 100 0.75 1.29 8.92
CA ALA A 100 1.67 0.42 8.21
C ALA A 100 1.58 0.61 6.69
N PHE A 101 0.37 0.70 6.13
CA PHE A 101 0.18 0.99 4.71
C PHE A 101 0.79 2.34 4.32
N LEU A 102 0.53 3.40 5.09
CA LEU A 102 1.05 4.74 4.80
C LEU A 102 2.57 4.80 4.91
N VAL A 103 3.16 4.19 5.94
CA VAL A 103 4.62 4.12 6.13
C VAL A 103 5.32 3.42 4.96
N CYS A 104 4.70 2.38 4.40
CA CYS A 104 5.26 1.65 3.28
C CYS A 104 5.15 2.41 1.95
N TRP A 105 4.00 3.01 1.69
CA TRP A 105 3.67 3.46 0.34
C TRP A 105 3.81 4.97 0.13
N VAL A 106 3.63 5.80 1.17
CA VAL A 106 3.78 7.26 1.04
C VAL A 106 5.19 7.66 0.62
N PRO A 107 6.29 7.13 1.21
CA PRO A 107 7.63 7.47 0.77
C PRO A 107 7.87 7.13 -0.70
N TYR A 108 7.46 5.94 -1.14
CA TYR A 108 7.62 5.51 -2.52
C TYR A 108 6.80 6.37 -3.49
N ALA A 109 5.51 6.58 -3.20
CA ALA A 109 4.64 7.40 -4.04
C ALA A 109 5.13 8.86 -4.12
N SER A 110 5.57 9.44 -3.00
CA SER A 110 6.08 10.82 -2.96
C SER A 110 7.33 10.99 -3.80
N VAL A 111 8.28 10.07 -3.70
CA VAL A 111 9.52 10.12 -4.47
C VAL A 111 9.26 9.84 -5.95
N ALA A 112 8.40 8.88 -6.28
CA ALA A 112 8.02 8.61 -7.66
C ALA A 112 7.36 9.85 -8.32
N TRP A 113 6.45 10.54 -7.61
CA TRP A 113 5.86 11.78 -8.08
C TRP A 113 6.88 12.91 -8.20
N TYR A 114 7.80 13.03 -7.26
CA TYR A 114 8.85 14.04 -7.33
C TYR A 114 9.73 13.85 -8.57
N ILE A 115 10.16 12.62 -8.85
CA ILE A 115 10.93 12.27 -10.05
C ILE A 115 10.11 12.56 -11.31
N PHE A 116 8.85 12.15 -11.34
CA PHE A 116 7.96 12.36 -12.48
C PHE A 116 7.76 13.83 -12.83
N LEU A 117 7.64 14.70 -11.82
CA LEU A 117 7.50 16.14 -12.02
C LEU A 117 8.82 16.85 -12.40
N ASN A 118 9.96 16.23 -12.08
CA ASN A 118 11.29 16.78 -12.35
C ASN A 118 12.09 15.91 -13.33
N GLN A 119 11.43 15.41 -14.37
CA GLN A 119 12.08 14.57 -15.39
C GLN A 119 13.24 15.30 -16.06
N GLY A 120 14.34 14.56 -16.28
CA GLY A 120 15.58 15.11 -16.82
C GLY A 120 16.59 15.59 -15.77
N SER A 121 16.23 15.61 -14.50
CA SER A 121 17.18 15.82 -13.41
C SER A 121 17.92 14.52 -13.07
N GLU A 122 19.19 14.62 -12.68
CA GLU A 122 19.95 13.48 -12.22
C GLU A 122 19.60 13.16 -10.75
N PHE A 123 19.09 11.95 -10.53
CA PHE A 123 18.80 11.43 -9.18
C PHE A 123 19.84 10.38 -8.82
N GLY A 124 20.42 10.50 -7.63
CA GLY A 124 21.37 9.50 -7.13
C GLY A 124 20.69 8.12 -6.95
N PRO A 125 21.43 7.01 -7.09
CA PRO A 125 20.87 5.66 -7.04
C PRO A 125 20.20 5.34 -5.70
N VAL A 126 20.63 5.95 -4.61
CA VAL A 126 20.08 5.74 -3.26
C VAL A 126 18.72 6.43 -3.09
N PHE A 127 18.46 7.52 -3.82
CA PHE A 127 17.26 8.34 -3.64
C PHE A 127 15.96 7.54 -3.83
N MET A 128 15.93 6.59 -4.76
CA MET A 128 14.77 5.73 -5.00
C MET A 128 14.87 4.37 -4.30
N THR A 129 16.07 3.89 -4.02
CA THR A 129 16.29 2.56 -3.39
C THR A 129 15.68 2.48 -2.00
N ILE A 130 15.79 3.53 -1.18
CA ILE A 130 15.23 3.55 0.18
C ILE A 130 13.70 3.48 0.16
N PRO A 131 12.95 4.34 -0.58
CA PRO A 131 11.50 4.22 -0.68
C PRO A 131 11.04 2.88 -1.27
N ALA A 132 11.73 2.35 -2.26
CA ALA A 132 11.44 1.04 -2.85
C ALA A 132 11.59 -0.10 -1.84
N PHE A 133 12.58 -0.04 -0.94
CA PHE A 133 12.72 -0.98 0.17
C PHE A 133 11.50 -0.96 1.10
N PHE A 134 11.02 0.22 1.51
CA PHE A 134 9.80 0.35 2.32
C PHE A 134 8.58 -0.25 1.62
N ALA A 135 8.38 0.05 0.34
CA ALA A 135 7.28 -0.49 -0.45
C ALA A 135 7.33 -2.03 -0.52
N LYS A 136 8.51 -2.60 -0.81
CA LYS A 136 8.70 -4.06 -0.90
C LYS A 136 8.53 -4.75 0.46
N SER A 137 8.88 -4.11 1.57
CA SER A 137 8.70 -4.64 2.93
C SER A 137 7.23 -4.75 3.36
N SER A 138 6.30 -4.13 2.63
CA SER A 138 4.88 -4.11 2.98
C SER A 138 4.25 -5.50 3.14
N ALA A 139 4.74 -6.50 2.41
CA ALA A 139 4.27 -7.89 2.50
C ALA A 139 4.47 -8.53 3.88
N VAL A 140 5.42 -8.04 4.69
CA VAL A 140 5.75 -8.58 6.00
C VAL A 140 4.87 -7.98 7.11
N TYR A 141 4.43 -6.73 6.96
CA TYR A 141 3.76 -6.02 8.06
C TYR A 141 2.40 -6.60 8.42
N ASN A 142 1.55 -6.92 7.47
CA ASN A 142 0.21 -7.44 7.74
C ASN A 142 0.24 -8.79 8.48
N PRO A 143 1.02 -9.80 8.07
CA PRO A 143 1.16 -11.04 8.83
C PRO A 143 1.66 -10.80 10.26
N MET A 144 2.65 -9.91 10.45
CA MET A 144 3.15 -9.58 11.78
C MET A 144 2.09 -8.93 12.67
N ILE A 145 1.31 -7.99 12.12
CA ILE A 145 0.21 -7.33 12.84
C ILE A 145 -0.81 -8.37 13.30
N TYR A 146 -1.21 -9.31 12.43
CA TYR A 146 -2.16 -10.38 12.78
C TYR A 146 -1.62 -11.27 13.90
N ILE A 147 -0.36 -11.71 13.81
CA ILE A 147 0.27 -12.56 14.84
C ILE A 147 0.35 -11.82 16.17
N CYS A 148 0.77 -10.56 16.16
CA CYS A 148 0.96 -9.79 17.39
C CYS A 148 -0.35 -9.36 18.06
N MET A 149 -1.37 -9.02 17.28
CA MET A 149 -2.57 -8.34 17.78
C MET A 149 -3.82 -9.19 17.77
N ASN A 150 -3.92 -10.23 16.95
CA ASN A 150 -5.08 -11.12 16.89
C ASN A 150 -4.79 -12.44 17.60
N LYS A 151 -5.34 -12.60 18.82
CA LYS A 151 -5.16 -13.80 19.64
C LYS A 151 -5.71 -15.05 18.95
N GLN A 152 -6.86 -14.94 18.29
CA GLN A 152 -7.51 -16.04 17.60
C GLN A 152 -6.67 -16.54 16.43
N PHE A 153 -6.13 -15.60 15.62
CA PHE A 153 -5.21 -15.93 14.54
C PHE A 153 -3.95 -16.63 15.05
N ARG A 154 -3.36 -16.11 16.13
CA ARG A 154 -2.19 -16.72 16.77
C ARG A 154 -2.47 -18.13 17.27
N THR A 155 -3.62 -18.36 17.90
CA THR A 155 -4.01 -19.69 18.37
C THR A 155 -4.13 -20.67 17.23
N CYS A 156 -4.78 -20.28 16.12
CA CYS A 156 -4.89 -21.14 14.93
C CYS A 156 -3.55 -21.46 14.25
N MET A 157 -2.53 -20.63 14.44
CA MET A 157 -1.20 -20.88 13.88
C MET A 157 -0.36 -21.86 14.71
N ILE A 158 -0.67 -22.00 16.01
CA ILE A 158 0.11 -22.83 16.94
C ILE A 158 -0.51 -24.25 17.06
N THR A 159 -1.76 -24.39 16.65
CA THR A 159 -2.49 -25.69 16.62
C THR A 159 -2.21 -26.41 15.32
#